data_675e9d2f8441b5c665b58965ca7dc56c
#
_entry.id   675e9d2f8441b5c665b58965ca7dc56c
#
_cell.length_a   1.000
_cell.length_b   1.000
_cell.length_c   1.000
_cell.angle_alpha   90.00
_cell.angle_beta   90.00
_cell.angle_gamma   90.00
#
_symmetry.space_group_name_H-M   'P 1'
#
loop_
_entity.id
_entity.type
_entity.pdbx_description
1 polymer ?
#
loop_
_entity_poly.entity_id
_entity_poly.type
_entity_poly.pdbx_seq_one_letter_code
_entity_poly.pdbx_strand_id
1 'polypeptide(L)'
;VSEKGSAAQVVPTTVRAAGALVTLEGVVAVGVAIVLIARGLLGYDQTATSGYGTAAWFGILGGAVLAAGVGLLLGKRWGRAIAVIAQLLLLPVTWSLLTDSHQPVYGALLGVVAVGALVLLFAPPSTRWMAQDYGAEPE
;
A
#
# COMPACT_ATOMS: atom_id res chain seq x y z
N VAL A 1 -28.43 17.30 10.54
CA VAL A 1 -27.86 16.03 11.01
C VAL A 1 -27.33 15.21 9.86
N SER A 2 -28.14 15.01 8.83
CA SER A 2 -27.66 14.23 7.68
C SER A 2 -26.52 14.95 6.97
N GLU A 3 -26.54 16.26 6.96
CA GLU A 3 -25.44 17.02 6.37
C GLU A 3 -24.16 16.82 7.16
N LYS A 4 -24.26 16.81 8.47
CA LYS A 4 -23.10 16.53 9.30
C LYS A 4 -22.58 15.12 9.06
N GLY A 5 -23.49 14.16 8.98
CA GLY A 5 -23.11 12.80 8.71
C GLY A 5 -22.43 12.65 7.36
N SER A 6 -22.98 13.34 6.35
CA SER A 6 -22.37 13.30 5.02
C SER A 6 -21.00 13.93 5.03
N ALA A 7 -20.84 15.08 5.71
CA ALA A 7 -19.55 15.74 5.77
C ALA A 7 -18.52 14.87 6.48
N ALA A 8 -18.92 14.21 7.57
CA ALA A 8 -18.02 13.34 8.31
C ALA A 8 -17.60 12.12 7.50
N GLN A 9 -18.42 11.73 6.53
CA GLN A 9 -18.15 10.56 5.70
C GLN A 9 -17.39 10.90 4.43
N VAL A 10 -17.19 12.19 4.18
CA VAL A 10 -16.41 12.58 2.99
C VAL A 10 -14.95 12.23 3.21
N VAL A 11 -14.42 11.47 2.27
CA VAL A 11 -13.02 11.06 2.33
C VAL A 11 -12.17 12.17 1.73
N PRO A 12 -11.16 12.67 2.47
CA PRO A 12 -10.31 13.73 1.93
C PRO A 12 -9.56 13.30 0.66
N THR A 13 -9.24 14.27 -0.17
CA THR A 13 -8.48 14.01 -1.39
C THR A 13 -7.13 13.36 -1.08
N THR A 14 -6.49 13.75 0.02
CA THR A 14 -5.20 13.15 0.40
C THR A 14 -5.35 11.66 0.70
N VAL A 15 -6.44 11.27 1.35
CA VAL A 15 -6.70 9.86 1.63
C VAL A 15 -6.99 9.10 0.34
N ARG A 16 -7.76 9.69 -0.56
CA ARG A 16 -8.06 9.07 -1.84
C ARG A 16 -6.79 8.91 -2.68
N ALA A 17 -5.96 9.93 -2.70
CA ALA A 17 -4.70 9.85 -3.45
C ALA A 17 -3.80 8.77 -2.86
N ALA A 18 -3.70 8.70 -1.54
CA ALA A 18 -2.95 7.64 -0.89
C ALA A 18 -3.54 6.28 -1.22
N GLY A 19 -4.86 6.16 -1.19
CA GLY A 19 -5.53 4.92 -1.54
C GLY A 19 -5.23 4.48 -2.96
N ALA A 20 -5.20 5.44 -3.90
CA ALA A 20 -4.87 5.13 -5.29
C ALA A 20 -3.43 4.61 -5.41
N LEU A 21 -2.48 5.27 -4.74
CA LEU A 21 -1.09 4.83 -4.77
C LEU A 21 -0.92 3.45 -4.14
N VAL A 22 -1.55 3.24 -2.98
CA VAL A 22 -1.44 1.96 -2.28
C VAL A 22 -2.13 0.85 -3.08
N THR A 23 -3.24 1.15 -3.72
CA THR A 23 -3.91 0.19 -4.60
C THR A 23 -2.99 -0.20 -5.76
N LEU A 24 -2.34 0.78 -6.36
CA LEU A 24 -1.40 0.52 -7.44
C LEU A 24 -0.26 -0.39 -6.96
N GLU A 25 0.29 -0.11 -5.79
CA GLU A 25 1.34 -0.95 -5.22
C GLU A 25 0.86 -2.39 -5.03
N GLY A 26 -0.34 -2.54 -4.49
CA GLY A 26 -0.92 -3.87 -4.28
C GLY A 26 -1.13 -4.62 -5.59
N VAL A 27 -1.63 -3.92 -6.61
CA VAL A 27 -1.83 -4.54 -7.92
C VAL A 27 -0.49 -5.00 -8.51
N VAL A 28 0.53 -4.16 -8.41
CA VAL A 28 1.86 -4.52 -8.91
C VAL A 28 2.41 -5.73 -8.15
N ALA A 29 2.28 -5.75 -6.83
CA ALA A 29 2.78 -6.85 -6.02
C ALA A 29 2.07 -8.16 -6.35
N VAL A 30 0.76 -8.12 -6.49
CA VAL A 30 -0.02 -9.31 -6.86
C VAL A 30 0.37 -9.75 -8.28
N GLY A 31 0.56 -8.80 -9.19
CA GLY A 31 1.02 -9.11 -10.54
C GLY A 31 2.36 -9.82 -10.54
N VAL A 32 3.31 -9.34 -9.72
CA VAL A 32 4.60 -10.00 -9.57
C VAL A 32 4.42 -11.43 -9.06
N ALA A 33 3.55 -11.63 -8.08
CA ALA A 33 3.28 -12.96 -7.55
C ALA A 33 2.76 -13.89 -8.65
N ILE A 34 1.85 -13.40 -9.46
CA ILE A 34 1.29 -14.20 -10.56
C ILE A 34 2.38 -14.56 -11.57
N VAL A 35 3.22 -13.59 -11.92
CA VAL A 35 4.31 -13.85 -12.87
C VAL A 35 5.28 -14.89 -12.30
N LEU A 36 5.61 -14.80 -11.02
CA LEU A 36 6.53 -15.77 -10.40
C LEU A 36 5.92 -17.17 -10.37
N ILE A 37 4.63 -17.28 -10.10
CA ILE A 37 3.97 -18.58 -10.13
C ILE A 37 3.97 -19.14 -11.54
N ALA A 38 3.65 -18.31 -12.53
CA ALA A 38 3.64 -18.74 -13.92
C ALA A 38 5.03 -19.22 -14.37
N ARG A 39 6.07 -18.47 -14.00
CA ARG A 39 7.43 -18.86 -14.36
C ARG A 39 7.81 -20.19 -13.71
N GLY A 40 7.43 -20.38 -12.46
CA GLY A 40 7.69 -21.65 -11.78
C GLY A 40 6.98 -22.81 -12.45
N LEU A 41 5.73 -22.61 -12.82
CA LEU A 41 4.95 -23.66 -13.49
C LEU A 41 5.50 -23.98 -14.87
N LEU A 42 6.08 -23.00 -15.55
CA LEU A 42 6.66 -23.19 -16.87
C LEU A 42 8.11 -23.67 -16.82
N GLY A 43 8.66 -23.83 -15.64
CA GLY A 43 10.01 -24.37 -15.48
C GLY A 43 11.13 -23.38 -15.72
N TYR A 44 10.85 -22.09 -15.70
CA TYR A 44 11.88 -21.08 -15.90
C TYR A 44 12.67 -20.77 -14.65
N ASP A 45 12.13 -21.12 -13.47
CA ASP A 45 12.85 -20.90 -12.22
C ASP A 45 13.87 -22.01 -12.01
N GLN A 46 15.09 -21.62 -11.66
CA GLN A 46 16.14 -22.58 -11.35
C GLN A 46 15.97 -23.19 -9.96
N THR A 47 15.37 -22.41 -9.07
CA THR A 47 15.03 -22.89 -7.73
C THR A 47 13.55 -22.64 -7.52
N ALA A 48 12.74 -23.59 -8.00
CA ALA A 48 11.29 -23.43 -8.00
C ALA A 48 10.73 -23.17 -6.60
N THR A 49 11.31 -23.81 -5.57
CA THR A 49 10.89 -23.63 -4.20
C THR A 49 11.00 -22.17 -3.78
N SER A 50 12.13 -21.54 -4.14
CA SER A 50 12.36 -20.12 -3.84
C SER A 50 11.35 -19.23 -4.55
N GLY A 51 11.08 -19.53 -5.81
CA GLY A 51 10.13 -18.75 -6.60
C GLY A 51 8.72 -18.81 -6.01
N TYR A 52 8.28 -20.00 -5.63
CA TYR A 52 6.96 -20.15 -5.02
C TYR A 52 6.88 -19.50 -3.65
N GLY A 53 7.96 -19.58 -2.86
CA GLY A 53 7.99 -18.89 -1.57
C GLY A 53 7.88 -17.39 -1.73
N THR A 54 8.63 -16.84 -2.66
CA THR A 54 8.58 -15.41 -2.95
C THR A 54 7.19 -15.02 -3.47
N ALA A 55 6.61 -15.86 -4.35
CA ALA A 55 5.28 -15.61 -4.87
C ALA A 55 4.23 -15.60 -3.76
N ALA A 56 4.32 -16.53 -2.82
CA ALA A 56 3.39 -16.58 -1.69
C ALA A 56 3.52 -15.31 -0.85
N TRP A 57 4.73 -14.88 -0.59
CA TRP A 57 4.99 -13.67 0.17
C TRP A 57 4.38 -12.45 -0.51
N PHE A 58 4.69 -12.26 -1.80
CA PHE A 58 4.12 -11.15 -2.56
C PHE A 58 2.62 -11.25 -2.69
N GLY A 59 2.10 -12.46 -2.81
CA GLY A 59 0.65 -12.64 -2.91
C GLY A 59 -0.07 -12.25 -1.64
N ILE A 60 0.45 -12.67 -0.49
CA ILE A 60 -0.17 -12.37 0.80
C ILE A 60 -0.02 -10.89 1.13
N LEU A 61 1.20 -10.36 1.05
CA LEU A 61 1.43 -8.96 1.38
C LEU A 61 0.79 -8.03 0.37
N GLY A 62 0.90 -8.38 -0.92
CA GLY A 62 0.29 -7.58 -1.97
C GLY A 62 -1.23 -7.56 -1.85
N GLY A 63 -1.82 -8.70 -1.50
CA GLY A 63 -3.26 -8.76 -1.27
C GLY A 63 -3.68 -7.88 -0.12
N ALA A 64 -2.92 -7.90 0.99
CA ALA A 64 -3.22 -7.03 2.13
C ALA A 64 -3.07 -5.56 1.76
N VAL A 65 -2.02 -5.22 1.02
CA VAL A 65 -1.79 -3.84 0.57
C VAL A 65 -2.89 -3.39 -0.38
N LEU A 66 -3.29 -4.27 -1.30
CA LEU A 66 -4.38 -3.98 -2.22
C LEU A 66 -5.67 -3.74 -1.47
N ALA A 67 -5.99 -4.59 -0.50
CA ALA A 67 -7.19 -4.43 0.32
C ALA A 67 -7.14 -3.10 1.08
N ALA A 68 -5.98 -2.74 1.61
CA ALA A 68 -5.82 -1.47 2.31
C ALA A 68 -6.06 -0.28 1.39
N GLY A 69 -5.49 -0.34 0.17
CA GLY A 69 -5.68 0.73 -0.81
C GLY A 69 -7.13 0.91 -1.20
N VAL A 70 -7.78 -0.19 -1.53
CA VAL A 70 -9.21 -0.17 -1.88
C VAL A 70 -10.02 0.31 -0.68
N GLY A 71 -9.67 -0.16 0.53
CA GLY A 71 -10.34 0.29 1.73
C GLY A 71 -10.27 1.79 1.92
N LEU A 72 -9.09 2.38 1.67
CA LEU A 72 -8.94 3.83 1.76
C LEU A 72 -9.78 4.55 0.72
N LEU A 73 -9.85 4.02 -0.50
CA LEU A 73 -10.69 4.60 -1.55
C LEU A 73 -12.17 4.55 -1.16
N LEU A 74 -12.57 3.53 -0.41
CA LEU A 74 -13.94 3.37 0.06
C LEU A 74 -14.21 4.09 1.38
N GLY A 75 -13.21 4.78 1.92
CA GLY A 75 -13.35 5.50 3.17
C GLY A 75 -13.23 4.66 4.41
N LYS A 76 -12.62 3.50 4.31
CA LYS A 76 -12.43 2.60 5.45
C LYS A 76 -11.16 2.99 6.19
N ARG A 77 -11.31 3.39 7.44
CA ARG A 77 -10.18 3.89 8.22
C ARG A 77 -9.16 2.82 8.57
N TRP A 78 -9.59 1.56 8.67
CA TRP A 78 -8.66 0.49 8.98
C TRP A 78 -7.56 0.36 7.92
N GLY A 79 -7.84 0.78 6.69
CA GLY A 79 -6.86 0.70 5.62
C GLY A 79 -5.63 1.57 5.86
N ARG A 80 -5.77 2.64 6.62
CA ARG A 80 -4.65 3.53 6.90
C ARG A 80 -3.53 2.83 7.68
N ALA A 81 -3.90 2.06 8.69
CA ALA A 81 -2.89 1.37 9.50
C ALA A 81 -2.09 0.39 8.64
N ILE A 82 -2.79 -0.40 7.84
CA ILE A 82 -2.12 -1.37 6.97
C ILE A 82 -1.26 -0.64 5.94
N ALA A 83 -1.79 0.44 5.36
CA ALA A 83 -1.05 1.20 4.36
C ALA A 83 0.22 1.81 4.95
N VAL A 84 0.15 2.38 6.15
CA VAL A 84 1.33 2.96 6.79
C VAL A 84 2.38 1.89 7.06
N ILE A 85 1.97 0.76 7.61
CA ILE A 85 2.90 -0.33 7.88
C ILE A 85 3.54 -0.81 6.58
N ALA A 86 2.75 -0.95 5.53
CA ALA A 86 3.28 -1.40 4.24
C ALA A 86 4.33 -0.42 3.71
N GLN A 87 4.07 0.87 3.81
CA GLN A 87 5.03 1.87 3.33
C GLN A 87 6.32 1.84 4.15
N LEU A 88 6.20 1.70 5.46
CA LEU A 88 7.37 1.60 6.30
C LEU A 88 8.21 0.36 5.98
N LEU A 89 7.55 -0.75 5.65
CA LEU A 89 8.25 -1.97 5.24
C LEU A 89 8.89 -1.83 3.87
N LEU A 90 8.34 -0.98 3.01
CA LEU A 90 8.91 -0.76 1.69
C LEU A 90 10.18 0.08 1.72
N LEU A 91 10.40 0.87 2.76
CA LEU A 91 11.59 1.71 2.84
C LEU A 91 12.90 0.90 2.84
N PRO A 92 13.04 -0.16 3.66
CA PRO A 92 14.22 -1.01 3.56
C PRO A 92 14.37 -1.69 2.21
N VAL A 93 13.24 -2.08 1.59
CA VAL A 93 13.26 -2.69 0.27
C VAL A 93 13.79 -1.69 -0.75
N THR A 94 13.33 -0.44 -0.66
CA THR A 94 13.81 0.63 -1.52
C THR A 94 15.32 0.79 -1.38
N TRP A 95 15.80 0.83 -0.15
CA TRP A 95 17.24 0.97 0.12
C TRP A 95 18.02 -0.17 -0.51
N SER A 96 17.54 -1.39 -0.34
CA SER A 96 18.19 -2.57 -0.91
C SER A 96 18.24 -2.50 -2.43
N LEU A 97 17.14 -2.05 -3.06
CA LEU A 97 17.11 -1.92 -4.51
C LEU A 97 18.10 -0.87 -5.01
N LEU A 98 18.28 0.21 -4.25
CA LEU A 98 19.20 1.27 -4.63
C LEU A 98 20.66 0.87 -4.46
N THR A 99 20.97 0.06 -3.46
CA THR A 99 22.35 -0.22 -3.09
C THR A 99 22.80 -1.61 -3.48
N ASP A 100 22.04 -2.63 -3.14
CA ASP A 100 22.50 -4.01 -3.22
C ASP A 100 22.11 -4.70 -4.50
N SER A 101 20.93 -4.41 -5.01
CA SER A 101 20.38 -5.13 -6.15
C SER A 101 20.72 -4.50 -7.48
N HIS A 102 21.39 -3.35 -7.46
CA HIS A 102 21.75 -2.62 -8.69
C HIS A 102 20.54 -2.33 -9.56
N GLN A 103 19.40 -2.00 -8.93
CA GLN A 103 18.17 -1.65 -9.60
C GLN A 103 17.74 -0.24 -9.19
N PRO A 104 18.55 0.80 -9.50
CA PRO A 104 18.29 2.12 -8.97
C PRO A 104 16.98 2.73 -9.49
N VAL A 105 16.59 2.39 -10.72
CA VAL A 105 15.34 2.94 -11.28
C VAL A 105 14.14 2.41 -10.51
N TYR A 106 14.10 1.11 -10.26
CA TYR A 106 12.99 0.51 -9.51
C TYR A 106 13.00 0.98 -8.06
N GLY A 107 14.18 1.10 -7.47
CA GLY A 107 14.30 1.62 -6.12
C GLY A 107 13.82 3.06 -6.01
N ALA A 108 14.21 3.90 -6.96
CA ALA A 108 13.78 5.31 -6.95
C ALA A 108 12.26 5.42 -7.12
N LEU A 109 11.68 4.66 -8.05
CA LEU A 109 10.24 4.67 -8.25
C LEU A 109 9.49 4.21 -7.02
N LEU A 110 9.94 3.11 -6.44
CA LEU A 110 9.30 2.58 -5.24
C LEU A 110 9.43 3.54 -4.08
N GLY A 111 10.60 4.16 -3.93
CA GLY A 111 10.84 5.12 -2.87
C GLY A 111 9.95 6.35 -2.99
N VAL A 112 9.81 6.88 -4.20
CA VAL A 112 8.95 8.03 -4.43
C VAL A 112 7.50 7.71 -4.09
N VAL A 113 7.04 6.54 -4.52
CA VAL A 113 5.67 6.13 -4.24
C VAL A 113 5.47 5.91 -2.74
N ALA A 114 6.40 5.24 -2.07
CA ALA A 114 6.29 4.98 -0.63
C ALA A 114 6.28 6.27 0.17
N VAL A 115 7.23 7.17 -0.11
CA VAL A 115 7.30 8.45 0.60
C VAL A 115 6.07 9.29 0.29
N GLY A 116 5.66 9.33 -0.98
CA GLY A 116 4.46 10.06 -1.37
C GLY A 116 3.22 9.56 -0.65
N ALA A 117 3.07 8.25 -0.57
CA ALA A 117 1.94 7.67 0.15
C ALA A 117 1.98 8.02 1.63
N LEU A 118 3.16 7.96 2.26
CA LEU A 118 3.30 8.33 3.67
C LEU A 118 2.96 9.79 3.90
N VAL A 119 3.45 10.67 3.02
CA VAL A 119 3.14 12.09 3.13
C VAL A 119 1.63 12.32 3.06
N LEU A 120 0.97 11.65 2.11
CA LEU A 120 -0.48 11.78 1.96
C LEU A 120 -1.24 11.21 3.16
N LEU A 121 -0.76 10.09 3.69
CA LEU A 121 -1.42 9.44 4.83
C LEU A 121 -1.28 10.26 6.11
N PHE A 122 -0.20 11.00 6.26
CA PHE A 122 0.02 11.84 7.43
C PHE A 122 -0.27 13.31 7.18
N ALA A 123 -0.78 13.66 6.00
CA ALA A 123 -1.17 15.03 5.72
C ALA A 123 -2.28 15.47 6.67
N PRO A 124 -2.37 16.77 7.00
CA PRO A 124 -3.40 17.23 7.95
C PRO A 124 -4.82 16.82 7.61
N PRO A 125 -5.29 16.88 6.35
CA PRO A 125 -6.65 16.39 6.07
C PRO A 125 -6.83 14.92 6.40
N SER A 126 -5.81 14.09 6.14
CA SER A 126 -5.90 12.65 6.43
C SER A 126 -5.95 12.40 7.94
N THR A 127 -5.11 13.08 8.70
CA THR A 127 -5.10 12.90 10.15
C THR A 127 -6.37 13.42 10.78
N ARG A 128 -6.91 14.51 10.27
CA ARG A 128 -8.21 15.01 10.77
C ARG A 128 -9.33 14.02 10.47
N TRP A 129 -9.30 13.41 9.29
CA TRP A 129 -10.28 12.39 8.93
C TRP A 129 -10.22 11.19 9.87
N MET A 130 -9.02 10.74 10.20
CA MET A 130 -8.86 9.66 11.18
C MET A 130 -9.31 10.07 12.56
N ALA A 131 -9.01 11.31 12.95
CA ALA A 131 -9.37 11.81 14.28
C ALA A 131 -10.87 11.92 14.46
N GLN A 132 -11.64 12.07 13.40
CA GLN A 132 -13.10 12.12 13.51
C GLN A 132 -13.67 10.87 14.18
N ASP A 133 -12.97 9.73 14.04
CA ASP A 133 -13.40 8.49 14.69
C ASP A 133 -13.15 8.52 16.20
N TYR A 134 -12.12 9.21 16.64
CA TYR A 134 -11.67 9.16 18.02
C TYR A 134 -11.90 10.47 18.76
N GLY A 135 -11.67 11.59 18.07
CA GLY A 135 -11.68 12.88 18.69
C GLY A 135 -12.98 13.64 18.52
N ALA A 136 -13.90 13.12 17.73
CA ALA A 136 -15.16 13.80 17.48
C ALA A 136 -16.19 13.52 18.56
N GLU A 137 -15.81 12.86 19.62
CA GLU A 137 -16.72 12.55 20.70
C GLU A 137 -17.25 13.84 21.30
N PRO A 138 -18.54 13.97 21.44
CA PRO A 138 -19.12 15.17 22.07
C PRO A 138 -18.72 15.22 23.52
N GLU A 139 -18.30 16.39 23.93
CA GLU A 139 -18.02 16.63 25.34
C GLU A 139 -19.20 17.19 26.03
#